data_d2ed92b8e96575a259769b11d6a0baef
#
_entry.id   d2ed92b8e96575a259769b11d6a0baef
#
_cell.length_a   1.000
_cell.length_b   1.000
_cell.length_c   1.000
_cell.angle_alpha   90.00
_cell.angle_beta   90.00
_cell.angle_gamma   90.00
#
_symmetry.space_group_name_H-M   'P 1'
#
loop_
_entity.id
_entity.type
_entity.pdbx_description
1 polymer ?
#
loop_
_entity_poly.entity_id
_entity_poly.type
_entity_poly.pdbx_seq_one_letter_code
_entity_poly.pdbx_strand_id
1 'polypeptide(L)'
;MKRRRLLGAALALPLGSARAGAQREEDLSDAVRSALSAAVSAEAPPHPEFPSTAQRMAYLRWLTAMSERLQPRKTERRTRIEFLETLWYESRRAGLEPDLVLGVVQVESNFRKYAVSSAGARGYMQVMPFWARVIGDGDAGRLFHMQTNLRFGCVILRHYLEREAGDLFMALGRYNGSRGRAEYPNLVFGARRQWMLPD
;
A
#
# COMPACT_ATOMS: atom_id res chain seq x y z
N MET A 1 -57.62 -20.71 10.59
CA MET A 1 -56.26 -21.10 10.16
C MET A 1 -55.35 -19.88 10.20
N LYS A 2 -54.51 -19.72 11.23
CA LYS A 2 -53.62 -18.56 11.42
C LYS A 2 -52.22 -18.93 10.88
N ARG A 3 -51.75 -18.29 9.78
CA ARG A 3 -50.40 -18.46 9.24
C ARG A 3 -49.41 -17.65 10.08
N ARG A 4 -48.59 -18.33 10.82
CA ARG A 4 -47.40 -17.76 11.49
C ARG A 4 -46.33 -17.49 10.44
N ARG A 5 -46.00 -16.19 10.22
CA ARG A 5 -44.79 -15.77 9.48
C ARG A 5 -43.60 -15.86 10.43
N LEU A 6 -42.66 -16.76 10.11
CA LEU A 6 -41.35 -16.80 10.74
C LEU A 6 -40.51 -15.66 10.14
N LEU A 7 -40.21 -14.65 10.93
CA LEU A 7 -39.18 -13.65 10.64
C LEU A 7 -37.81 -14.29 10.91
N GLY A 8 -37.09 -14.61 9.86
CA GLY A 8 -35.69 -14.96 9.94
C GLY A 8 -34.84 -13.73 10.28
N ALA A 9 -34.33 -13.65 11.50
CA ALA A 9 -33.34 -12.66 11.88
C ALA A 9 -32.01 -13.04 11.23
N ALA A 10 -31.57 -12.30 10.22
CA ALA A 10 -30.23 -12.38 9.68
C ALA A 10 -29.26 -11.80 10.73
N LEU A 11 -28.48 -12.66 11.39
CA LEU A 11 -27.34 -12.26 12.21
C LEU A 11 -26.29 -11.63 11.26
N ALA A 12 -26.23 -10.30 11.24
CA ALA A 12 -25.09 -9.57 10.68
C ALA A 12 -23.88 -9.79 11.62
N LEU A 13 -22.97 -10.68 11.24
CA LEU A 13 -21.68 -10.79 11.88
C LEU A 13 -20.95 -9.44 11.71
N PRO A 14 -20.40 -8.83 12.77
CA PRO A 14 -19.57 -7.65 12.61
C PRO A 14 -18.32 -8.07 11.82
N LEU A 15 -18.15 -7.54 10.60
CA LEU A 15 -16.89 -7.55 9.88
C LEU A 15 -15.87 -6.89 10.80
N GLY A 16 -15.04 -7.70 11.46
CA GLY A 16 -13.95 -7.22 12.28
C GLY A 16 -13.11 -6.27 11.45
N SER A 17 -13.16 -4.99 11.80
CA SER A 17 -12.34 -3.95 11.18
C SER A 17 -10.89 -4.36 11.37
N ALA A 18 -10.24 -4.87 10.32
CA ALA A 18 -8.78 -4.97 10.30
C ALA A 18 -8.28 -3.55 10.63
N ARG A 19 -7.62 -3.39 11.77
CA ARG A 19 -7.08 -2.10 12.18
C ARG A 19 -5.95 -1.77 11.22
N ALA A 20 -6.25 -0.95 10.22
CA ALA A 20 -5.26 -0.43 9.28
C ALA A 20 -4.22 0.39 10.07
N GLY A 21 -2.93 0.20 9.75
CA GLY A 21 -1.86 1.04 10.24
C GLY A 21 -1.52 0.90 11.73
N ALA A 22 -1.30 -0.32 12.23
CA ALA A 22 -0.82 -0.58 13.59
C ALA A 22 0.67 -0.97 13.61
N GLN A 23 1.48 -0.45 12.68
CA GLN A 23 2.93 -0.66 12.66
C GLN A 23 3.54 -0.30 14.03
N ARG A 24 4.46 -1.15 14.51
CA ARG A 24 5.15 -0.92 15.77
C ARG A 24 6.50 -0.27 15.49
N GLU A 25 6.88 0.70 16.32
CA GLU A 25 8.24 1.23 16.32
C GLU A 25 9.17 0.13 16.84
N GLU A 26 10.18 -0.22 16.07
CA GLU A 26 11.19 -1.21 16.40
C GLU A 26 12.57 -0.55 16.35
N ASP A 27 13.48 -0.98 17.21
CA ASP A 27 14.86 -0.50 17.18
C ASP A 27 15.54 -0.94 15.87
N LEU A 28 16.05 0.05 15.13
CA LEU A 28 16.84 -0.16 13.92
C LEU A 28 18.32 0.05 14.23
N SER A 29 19.16 -0.84 13.71
CA SER A 29 20.60 -0.55 13.71
C SER A 29 20.91 0.70 12.91
N ASP A 30 21.99 1.41 13.22
CA ASP A 30 22.35 2.65 12.53
C ASP A 30 22.56 2.43 11.02
N ALA A 31 23.10 1.29 10.61
CA ALA A 31 23.27 0.93 9.21
C ALA A 31 21.93 0.79 8.49
N VAL A 32 20.97 0.10 9.09
CA VAL A 32 19.61 -0.05 8.53
C VAL A 32 18.90 1.31 8.48
N ARG A 33 18.98 2.08 9.55
CA ARG A 33 18.39 3.44 9.59
C ARG A 33 18.95 4.32 8.48
N SER A 34 20.26 4.35 8.30
CA SER A 34 20.93 5.13 7.26
C SER A 34 20.52 4.70 5.86
N ALA A 35 20.42 3.39 5.59
CA ALA A 35 19.97 2.86 4.30
C ALA A 35 18.51 3.25 4.00
N LEU A 36 17.63 3.12 4.98
CA LEU A 36 16.22 3.51 4.82
C LEU A 36 16.07 5.03 4.64
N SER A 37 16.83 5.84 5.38
CA SER A 37 16.85 7.31 5.22
C SER A 37 17.31 7.72 3.83
N ALA A 38 18.36 7.12 3.30
CA ALA A 38 18.80 7.36 1.93
C ALA A 38 17.72 6.98 0.91
N ALA A 39 17.02 5.86 1.14
CA ALA A 39 15.95 5.40 0.26
C ALA A 39 14.74 6.34 0.25
N VAL A 40 14.37 6.99 1.36
CA VAL A 40 13.23 7.92 1.40
C VAL A 40 13.59 9.34 1.01
N SER A 41 14.84 9.77 1.11
CA SER A 41 15.29 11.16 0.82
C SER A 41 15.49 11.46 -0.66
N ALA A 42 15.49 10.45 -1.52
CA ALA A 42 15.71 10.64 -2.96
C ALA A 42 14.65 11.58 -3.59
N GLU A 43 15.07 12.30 -4.63
CA GLU A 43 14.27 13.30 -5.35
C GLU A 43 13.06 12.73 -6.08
N ALA A 44 12.26 13.62 -6.68
CA ALA A 44 11.09 13.26 -7.49
C ALA A 44 11.42 12.26 -8.60
N PRO A 45 10.50 11.35 -8.95
CA PRO A 45 10.76 10.37 -9.99
C PRO A 45 11.04 11.07 -11.32
N PRO A 46 12.11 10.68 -12.04
CA PRO A 46 12.24 11.03 -13.45
C PRO A 46 11.08 10.41 -14.24
N HIS A 47 10.84 10.94 -15.44
CA HIS A 47 9.95 10.24 -16.36
C HIS A 47 10.44 8.80 -16.59
N PRO A 48 9.54 7.80 -16.60
CA PRO A 48 9.96 6.42 -16.80
C PRO A 48 10.70 6.25 -18.12
N GLU A 49 11.96 5.81 -18.05
CA GLU A 49 12.74 5.39 -19.21
C GLU A 49 12.61 3.90 -19.39
N PHE A 50 12.40 3.46 -20.63
CA PHE A 50 12.22 2.06 -20.96
C PHE A 50 13.33 1.59 -21.90
N PRO A 51 14.10 0.55 -21.52
CA PRO A 51 15.18 0.01 -22.35
C PRO A 51 14.73 -0.51 -23.72
N SER A 52 13.43 -0.81 -23.88
CA SER A 52 12.87 -1.30 -25.15
C SER A 52 11.44 -0.83 -25.39
N THR A 53 11.04 -0.78 -26.66
CA THR A 53 9.65 -0.52 -27.06
C THR A 53 8.68 -1.54 -26.45
N ALA A 54 9.08 -2.82 -26.33
CA ALA A 54 8.24 -3.87 -25.73
C ALA A 54 7.94 -3.56 -24.27
N GLN A 55 8.93 -3.14 -23.48
CA GLN A 55 8.72 -2.74 -22.08
C GLN A 55 7.85 -1.49 -21.96
N ARG A 56 8.05 -0.50 -22.82
CA ARG A 56 7.19 0.69 -22.87
C ARG A 56 5.74 0.32 -23.18
N MET A 57 5.51 -0.57 -24.14
CA MET A 57 4.17 -1.03 -24.49
C MET A 57 3.52 -1.84 -23.35
N ALA A 58 4.29 -2.68 -22.64
CA ALA A 58 3.81 -3.40 -21.47
C ALA A 58 3.38 -2.43 -20.36
N TYR A 59 4.19 -1.41 -20.08
CA TYR A 59 3.84 -0.37 -19.12
C TYR A 59 2.55 0.38 -19.52
N LEU A 60 2.42 0.78 -20.77
CA LEU A 60 1.21 1.50 -21.23
C LEU A 60 -0.05 0.63 -21.14
N ARG A 61 0.04 -0.66 -21.47
CA ARG A 61 -1.07 -1.60 -21.26
C ARG A 61 -1.44 -1.71 -19.78
N TRP A 62 -0.42 -1.84 -18.91
CA TRP A 62 -0.63 -1.86 -17.47
C TRP A 62 -1.32 -0.58 -16.98
N LEU A 63 -0.81 0.59 -17.35
CA LEU A 63 -1.34 1.89 -16.95
C LEU A 63 -2.80 2.07 -17.39
N THR A 64 -3.13 1.69 -18.62
CA THR A 64 -4.50 1.75 -19.14
C THR A 64 -5.43 0.85 -18.34
N ALA A 65 -5.09 -0.43 -18.17
CA ALA A 65 -5.92 -1.37 -17.44
C ALA A 65 -6.11 -0.97 -15.98
N MET A 66 -5.04 -0.52 -15.31
CA MET A 66 -5.14 -0.06 -13.92
C MET A 66 -5.94 1.23 -13.79
N SER A 67 -5.83 2.13 -14.78
CA SER A 67 -6.65 3.36 -14.80
C SER A 67 -8.14 3.05 -14.91
N GLU A 68 -8.52 2.11 -15.74
CA GLU A 68 -9.92 1.67 -15.86
C GLU A 68 -10.42 1.05 -14.55
N ARG A 69 -9.67 0.12 -13.95
CA ARG A 69 -10.02 -0.53 -12.69
C ARG A 69 -10.11 0.44 -11.51
N LEU A 70 -9.30 1.50 -11.52
CA LEU A 70 -9.25 2.49 -10.44
C LEU A 70 -10.31 3.60 -10.60
N GLN A 71 -10.95 3.73 -11.77
CA GLN A 71 -11.90 4.79 -12.07
C GLN A 71 -13.02 4.95 -11.01
N PRO A 72 -13.63 3.89 -10.48
CA PRO A 72 -14.69 4.04 -9.48
C PRO A 72 -14.23 4.67 -8.15
N ARG A 73 -12.92 4.59 -7.85
CA ARG A 73 -12.31 5.10 -6.60
C ARG A 73 -11.60 6.43 -6.78
N LYS A 74 -11.13 6.70 -8.00
CA LYS A 74 -10.47 7.96 -8.42
C LYS A 74 -11.06 8.40 -9.76
N THR A 75 -12.13 9.16 -9.72
CA THR A 75 -12.91 9.56 -10.91
C THR A 75 -12.14 10.52 -11.81
N GLU A 76 -11.37 11.45 -11.22
CA GLU A 76 -10.60 12.44 -11.98
C GLU A 76 -9.40 11.77 -12.65
N ARG A 77 -9.34 11.83 -14.00
CA ARG A 77 -8.38 11.09 -14.82
C ARG A 77 -6.93 11.50 -14.56
N ARG A 78 -6.67 12.80 -14.44
CA ARG A 78 -5.31 13.32 -14.25
C ARG A 78 -4.71 12.80 -12.94
N THR A 79 -5.43 12.99 -11.83
CA THR A 79 -5.01 12.50 -10.50
C THR A 79 -4.85 10.98 -10.47
N ARG A 80 -5.69 10.25 -11.23
CA ARG A 80 -5.61 8.79 -11.33
C ARG A 80 -4.34 8.34 -12.04
N ILE A 81 -4.00 8.95 -13.17
CA ILE A 81 -2.79 8.65 -13.93
C ILE A 81 -1.55 9.01 -13.10
N GLU A 82 -1.48 10.21 -12.56
CA GLU A 82 -0.38 10.66 -11.69
C GLU A 82 -0.15 9.70 -10.50
N PHE A 83 -1.24 9.23 -9.87
CA PHE A 83 -1.17 8.25 -8.80
C PHE A 83 -0.57 6.92 -9.28
N LEU A 84 -1.03 6.39 -10.41
CA LEU A 84 -0.56 5.12 -10.94
C LEU A 84 0.90 5.18 -11.41
N GLU A 85 1.30 6.26 -12.06
CA GLU A 85 2.69 6.50 -12.46
C GLU A 85 3.61 6.57 -11.25
N THR A 86 3.22 7.33 -10.21
CA THR A 86 3.98 7.44 -8.97
C THR A 86 4.06 6.10 -8.24
N LEU A 87 2.94 5.37 -8.13
CA LEU A 87 2.90 4.07 -7.49
C LEU A 87 3.78 3.07 -8.23
N TRP A 88 3.68 3.00 -9.57
CA TRP A 88 4.50 2.12 -10.38
C TRP A 88 5.99 2.39 -10.16
N TYR A 89 6.39 3.67 -10.20
CA TYR A 89 7.77 4.08 -9.99
C TYR A 89 8.28 3.68 -8.60
N GLU A 90 7.57 4.04 -7.54
CA GLU A 90 8.02 3.78 -6.16
C GLU A 90 8.00 2.27 -5.82
N SER A 91 7.06 1.50 -6.40
CA SER A 91 7.04 0.04 -6.28
C SER A 91 8.29 -0.58 -6.92
N ARG A 92 8.55 -0.26 -8.19
CA ARG A 92 9.68 -0.82 -8.94
C ARG A 92 11.03 -0.42 -8.33
N ARG A 93 11.14 0.82 -7.89
CA ARG A 93 12.32 1.33 -7.18
C ARG A 93 12.61 0.56 -5.90
N ALA A 94 11.58 0.18 -5.16
CA ALA A 94 11.70 -0.64 -3.95
C ALA A 94 11.81 -2.15 -4.23
N GLY A 95 11.84 -2.58 -5.51
CA GLY A 95 11.86 -3.99 -5.87
C GLY A 95 10.57 -4.74 -5.51
N LEU A 96 9.42 -4.03 -5.52
CA LEU A 96 8.10 -4.59 -5.28
C LEU A 96 7.29 -4.63 -6.58
N GLU A 97 6.36 -5.58 -6.66
CA GLU A 97 5.43 -5.62 -7.79
C GLU A 97 4.30 -4.58 -7.60
N PRO A 98 3.95 -3.79 -8.64
CA PRO A 98 2.92 -2.76 -8.53
C PRO A 98 1.54 -3.27 -8.13
N ASP A 99 1.17 -4.48 -8.52
CA ASP A 99 -0.08 -5.13 -8.13
C ASP A 99 -0.15 -5.43 -6.62
N LEU A 100 0.99 -5.78 -6.00
CA LEU A 100 1.10 -5.93 -4.56
C LEU A 100 0.85 -4.59 -3.85
N VAL A 101 1.51 -3.52 -4.32
CA VAL A 101 1.38 -2.19 -3.70
C VAL A 101 -0.04 -1.64 -3.88
N LEU A 102 -0.68 -1.86 -5.05
CA LEU A 102 -2.10 -1.55 -5.26
C LEU A 102 -3.01 -2.30 -4.27
N GLY A 103 -2.73 -3.59 -4.03
CA GLY A 103 -3.44 -4.39 -3.03
C GLY A 103 -3.30 -3.83 -1.62
N VAL A 104 -2.09 -3.44 -1.21
CA VAL A 104 -1.84 -2.78 0.09
C VAL A 104 -2.61 -1.46 0.19
N VAL A 105 -2.50 -0.57 -0.81
CA VAL A 105 -3.22 0.71 -0.80
C VAL A 105 -4.73 0.52 -0.73
N GLN A 106 -5.27 -0.49 -1.41
CA GLN A 106 -6.70 -0.81 -1.34
C GLN A 106 -7.13 -1.20 0.07
N VAL A 107 -6.37 -2.05 0.75
CA VAL A 107 -6.69 -2.51 2.11
C VAL A 107 -6.49 -1.38 3.13
N GLU A 108 -5.41 -0.60 3.01
CA GLU A 108 -5.04 0.43 3.98
C GLU A 108 -5.97 1.66 3.93
N SER A 109 -6.25 2.16 2.76
CA SER A 109 -6.96 3.44 2.62
C SER A 109 -8.12 3.43 1.64
N ASN A 110 -8.30 2.35 0.88
CA ASN A 110 -9.17 2.34 -0.30
C ASN A 110 -8.89 3.55 -1.23
N PHE A 111 -7.60 3.83 -1.48
CA PHE A 111 -7.10 4.92 -2.32
C PHE A 111 -7.41 6.34 -1.84
N ARG A 112 -7.70 6.54 -0.54
CA ARG A 112 -7.96 7.86 0.04
C ARG A 112 -6.66 8.53 0.47
N LYS A 113 -6.36 9.69 -0.14
CA LYS A 113 -5.14 10.47 0.10
C LYS A 113 -5.00 10.92 1.56
N TYR A 114 -6.09 11.33 2.18
CA TYR A 114 -6.11 11.90 3.52
C TYR A 114 -6.68 10.93 4.57
N ALA A 115 -6.53 9.62 4.34
CA ALA A 115 -6.93 8.64 5.32
C ALA A 115 -6.09 8.77 6.60
N VAL A 116 -6.76 8.70 7.75
CA VAL A 116 -6.13 8.64 9.07
C VAL A 116 -6.80 7.51 9.85
N SER A 117 -5.99 6.59 10.40
CA SER A 117 -6.51 5.52 11.27
C SER A 117 -6.66 5.99 12.71
N SER A 118 -7.35 5.20 13.53
CA SER A 118 -7.43 5.43 14.98
C SER A 118 -6.07 5.41 15.69
N ALA A 119 -5.07 4.72 15.10
CA ALA A 119 -3.70 4.70 15.58
C ALA A 119 -2.85 5.87 15.05
N GLY A 120 -3.41 6.75 14.20
CA GLY A 120 -2.73 7.90 13.62
C GLY A 120 -1.92 7.61 12.34
N ALA A 121 -2.03 6.42 11.75
CA ALA A 121 -1.43 6.12 10.46
C ALA A 121 -2.02 7.00 9.35
N ARG A 122 -1.22 7.39 8.35
CA ARG A 122 -1.54 8.46 7.39
C ARG A 122 -1.42 8.03 5.94
N GLY A 123 -2.36 8.53 5.13
CA GLY A 123 -2.30 8.53 3.68
C GLY A 123 -2.58 7.19 3.03
N TYR A 124 -2.19 7.05 1.78
CA TYR A 124 -2.50 5.91 0.91
C TYR A 124 -2.09 4.56 1.49
N MET A 125 -0.85 4.46 2.00
CA MET A 125 -0.26 3.23 2.55
C MET A 125 -0.29 3.20 4.09
N GLN A 126 -1.01 4.12 4.74
CA GLN A 126 -1.19 4.18 6.19
C GLN A 126 0.14 4.09 6.95
N VAL A 127 1.06 4.97 6.59
CA VAL A 127 2.38 5.07 7.22
C VAL A 127 2.25 5.71 8.60
N MET A 128 2.85 5.08 9.62
CA MET A 128 2.85 5.62 10.98
C MET A 128 3.78 6.85 11.11
N PRO A 129 3.37 7.88 11.86
CA PRO A 129 4.14 9.12 12.03
C PRO A 129 5.56 8.94 12.55
N PHE A 130 5.82 7.91 13.35
CA PHE A 130 7.16 7.67 13.87
C PHE A 130 8.18 7.40 12.76
N TRP A 131 7.77 6.82 11.61
CA TRP A 131 8.67 6.61 10.49
C TRP A 131 9.24 7.92 9.94
N ALA A 132 8.46 9.01 9.92
CA ALA A 132 8.97 10.31 9.52
C ALA A 132 10.12 10.80 10.44
N ARG A 133 10.05 10.48 11.75
CA ARG A 133 11.14 10.80 12.70
C ARG A 133 12.34 9.89 12.56
N VAL A 134 12.10 8.58 12.32
CA VAL A 134 13.15 7.55 12.36
C VAL A 134 14.00 7.56 11.09
N ILE A 135 13.38 7.75 9.91
CA ILE A 135 14.06 7.64 8.61
C ILE A 135 13.82 8.84 7.68
N GLY A 136 13.00 9.80 8.06
CA GLY A 136 12.67 11.00 7.28
C GLY A 136 13.25 12.28 7.89
N ASP A 137 12.62 13.40 7.55
CA ASP A 137 12.95 14.75 8.01
C ASP A 137 12.22 15.17 9.30
N GLY A 138 11.44 14.27 9.89
CA GLY A 138 10.66 14.51 11.10
C GLY A 138 9.25 15.07 10.84
N ASP A 139 8.95 15.57 9.64
CA ASP A 139 7.64 16.14 9.33
C ASP A 139 6.64 15.06 8.92
N ALA A 140 5.86 14.60 9.91
CA ALA A 140 4.79 13.64 9.67
C ALA A 140 3.62 14.21 8.83
N GLY A 141 3.52 15.53 8.64
CA GLY A 141 2.53 16.14 7.74
C GLY A 141 2.78 15.77 6.27
N ARG A 142 4.04 15.60 5.90
CA ARG A 142 4.45 15.20 4.56
C ARG A 142 3.97 13.80 4.17
N LEU A 143 3.56 12.96 5.13
CA LEU A 143 2.93 11.67 4.84
C LEU A 143 1.57 11.78 4.13
N PHE A 144 1.00 12.97 3.99
CA PHE A 144 -0.16 13.22 3.13
C PHE A 144 0.22 13.60 1.69
N HIS A 145 1.49 13.85 1.40
CA HIS A 145 1.96 14.00 0.03
C HIS A 145 2.00 12.61 -0.64
N MET A 146 1.43 12.52 -1.83
CA MET A 146 1.24 11.24 -2.53
C MET A 146 2.57 10.50 -2.71
N GLN A 147 3.55 11.16 -3.31
CA GLN A 147 4.85 10.55 -3.56
C GLN A 147 5.57 10.16 -2.27
N THR A 148 5.61 11.05 -1.28
CA THR A 148 6.23 10.77 0.02
C THR A 148 5.60 9.55 0.67
N ASN A 149 4.27 9.48 0.69
CA ASN A 149 3.55 8.36 1.30
C ASN A 149 3.82 7.01 0.61
N LEU A 150 3.74 6.98 -0.72
CA LEU A 150 4.02 5.77 -1.50
C LEU A 150 5.47 5.33 -1.35
N ARG A 151 6.43 6.28 -1.34
CA ARG A 151 7.85 6.01 -1.12
C ARG A 151 8.10 5.39 0.24
N PHE A 152 7.63 6.02 1.31
CA PHE A 152 7.78 5.48 2.66
C PHE A 152 7.15 4.10 2.78
N GLY A 153 5.91 3.94 2.32
CA GLY A 153 5.22 2.65 2.38
C GLY A 153 5.94 1.53 1.63
N CYS A 154 6.44 1.81 0.42
CA CYS A 154 7.21 0.83 -0.35
C CYS A 154 8.55 0.48 0.31
N VAL A 155 9.30 1.48 0.80
CA VAL A 155 10.59 1.27 1.48
C VAL A 155 10.40 0.45 2.76
N ILE A 156 9.39 0.77 3.56
CA ILE A 156 9.07 0.05 4.81
C ILE A 156 8.64 -1.40 4.50
N LEU A 157 7.78 -1.60 3.50
CA LEU A 157 7.35 -2.95 3.12
C LEU A 157 8.53 -3.79 2.59
N ARG A 158 9.42 -3.20 1.79
CA ARG A 158 10.65 -3.84 1.32
C ARG A 158 11.56 -4.22 2.48
N HIS A 159 11.79 -3.32 3.43
CA HIS A 159 12.55 -3.60 4.64
C HIS A 159 11.98 -4.81 5.41
N TYR A 160 10.66 -4.86 5.60
CA TYR A 160 10.04 -6.01 6.27
C TYR A 160 10.14 -7.29 5.45
N LEU A 161 10.07 -7.22 4.12
CA LEU A 161 10.25 -8.37 3.26
C LEU A 161 11.68 -8.96 3.36
N GLU A 162 12.69 -8.11 3.42
CA GLU A 162 14.07 -8.50 3.65
C GLU A 162 14.28 -9.10 5.04
N ARG A 163 13.70 -8.48 6.06
CA ARG A 163 13.75 -8.94 7.44
C ARG A 163 13.09 -10.31 7.65
N GLU A 164 12.07 -10.63 6.87
CA GLU A 164 11.38 -11.92 6.86
C GLU A 164 11.93 -12.88 5.78
N ALA A 165 13.17 -12.66 5.32
CA ALA A 165 13.85 -13.51 4.33
C ALA A 165 13.04 -13.79 3.05
N GLY A 166 12.24 -12.84 2.62
CA GLY A 166 11.37 -12.94 1.43
C GLY A 166 9.98 -13.51 1.70
N ASP A 167 9.65 -13.90 2.93
CA ASP A 167 8.29 -14.34 3.29
C ASP A 167 7.32 -13.16 3.28
N LEU A 168 6.57 -13.04 2.20
CA LEU A 168 5.62 -11.95 2.00
C LEU A 168 4.44 -12.00 3.00
N PHE A 169 4.00 -13.19 3.41
CA PHE A 169 2.93 -13.32 4.40
C PHE A 169 3.36 -12.70 5.74
N MET A 170 4.56 -13.06 6.20
CA MET A 170 5.11 -12.54 7.46
C MET A 170 5.44 -11.05 7.36
N ALA A 171 5.98 -10.60 6.22
CA ALA A 171 6.27 -9.19 5.96
C ALA A 171 5.02 -8.30 5.99
N LEU A 172 3.94 -8.74 5.35
CA LEU A 172 2.64 -8.05 5.40
C LEU A 172 2.07 -8.01 6.83
N GLY A 173 2.16 -9.12 7.55
CA GLY A 173 1.77 -9.16 8.96
C GLY A 173 2.58 -8.17 9.81
N ARG A 174 3.90 -8.06 9.58
CA ARG A 174 4.75 -7.08 10.27
C ARG A 174 4.40 -5.65 9.88
N TYR A 175 4.16 -5.40 8.58
CA TYR A 175 3.73 -4.10 8.06
C TYR A 175 2.46 -3.59 8.76
N ASN A 176 1.49 -4.47 9.00
CA ASN A 176 0.26 -4.13 9.69
C ASN A 176 0.37 -4.18 11.24
N GLY A 177 1.49 -4.68 11.80
CA GLY A 177 1.63 -4.91 13.24
C GLY A 177 0.93 -6.17 13.77
N SER A 178 0.57 -7.09 12.88
CA SER A 178 -0.12 -8.35 13.18
C SER A 178 0.67 -9.59 12.72
N ARG A 179 2.01 -9.55 12.86
CA ARG A 179 2.91 -10.60 12.40
C ARG A 179 2.41 -12.00 12.82
N GLY A 180 2.37 -12.92 11.87
CA GLY A 180 1.92 -14.30 12.08
C GLY A 180 0.40 -14.50 12.08
N ARG A 181 -0.39 -13.43 11.96
CA ARG A 181 -1.85 -13.52 11.81
C ARG A 181 -2.24 -13.45 10.34
N ALA A 182 -3.24 -14.25 9.95
CA ALA A 182 -3.62 -14.43 8.55
C ALA A 182 -4.56 -13.35 8.00
N GLU A 183 -5.26 -12.61 8.85
CA GLU A 183 -6.34 -11.72 8.46
C GLU A 183 -5.85 -10.65 7.48
N TYR A 184 -4.82 -9.90 7.85
CA TYR A 184 -4.31 -8.83 7.00
C TYR A 184 -3.61 -9.31 5.73
N PRO A 185 -2.67 -10.27 5.78
CA PRO A 185 -2.07 -10.83 4.56
C PRO A 185 -3.11 -11.37 3.58
N ASN A 186 -4.13 -12.08 4.05
CA ASN A 186 -5.18 -12.62 3.19
C ASN A 186 -6.03 -11.52 2.53
N LEU A 187 -6.32 -10.43 3.25
CA LEU A 187 -6.98 -9.26 2.65
C LEU A 187 -6.14 -8.66 1.53
N VAL A 188 -4.83 -8.47 1.76
CA VAL A 188 -3.92 -7.93 0.75
C VAL A 188 -3.82 -8.86 -0.46
N PHE A 189 -3.65 -10.18 -0.27
CA PHE A 189 -3.63 -11.14 -1.37
C PHE A 189 -4.95 -11.16 -2.15
N GLY A 190 -6.08 -11.05 -1.44
CA GLY A 190 -7.40 -10.93 -2.06
C GLY A 190 -7.53 -9.67 -2.92
N ALA A 191 -7.08 -8.52 -2.39
CA ALA A 191 -7.08 -7.26 -3.11
C ALA A 191 -6.10 -7.28 -4.30
N ARG A 192 -4.88 -7.80 -4.10
CA ARG A 192 -3.85 -7.92 -5.14
C ARG A 192 -4.36 -8.59 -6.40
N ARG A 193 -5.10 -9.72 -6.27
CA ARG A 193 -5.67 -10.44 -7.43
C ARG A 193 -6.52 -9.57 -8.35
N GLN A 194 -7.15 -8.50 -7.82
CA GLN A 194 -7.93 -7.56 -8.62
C GLN A 194 -7.05 -6.65 -9.50
N TRP A 195 -5.75 -6.54 -9.19
CA TRP A 195 -4.80 -5.67 -9.87
C TRP A 195 -3.82 -6.43 -10.79
N MET A 196 -3.78 -7.74 -10.72
CA MET A 196 -2.99 -8.55 -11.64
C MET A 196 -3.55 -8.48 -13.06
N LEU A 197 -2.69 -8.29 -14.05
CA LEU A 197 -3.09 -8.50 -15.44
C LEU A 197 -3.16 -10.01 -15.70
N PRO A 198 -4.11 -10.47 -16.53
CA PRO A 198 -4.03 -11.83 -17.06
C PRO A 198 -2.78 -11.96 -17.94
N ASP A 199 -2.19 -13.14 -17.92
CA ASP A 199 -1.05 -13.53 -18.77
C ASP A 199 -1.39 -13.48 -20.26
#